data_ebbef783f95459b31f57a66821ea0c96
#
_entry.id   ebbef783f95459b31f57a66821ea0c96
#
_cell.length_a   1.000
_cell.length_b   1.000
_cell.length_c   1.000
_cell.angle_alpha   90.00
_cell.angle_beta   90.00
_cell.angle_gamma   90.00
#
_symmetry.space_group_name_H-M   'P 1'
#
loop_
_entity.id
_entity.type
_entity.pdbx_description
1 polymer ?
#
loop_
_entity_poly.entity_id
_entity_poly.type
_entity_poly.pdbx_seq_one_letter_code
_entity_poly.pdbx_strand_id
1 'polypeptide(L)'
;MFHVFNASLSGRENSIKNVGYLWNPKLNIYYIAAKETMKANIVTKLMAYAGSISIQRTWRDKGKDVNRQVKFSDVSNIGKALDDGWVITFPQGTTTPFKPIRRGTAHMIKTFKPIVIPIVIDGFRRSFDKKGIRIKKKDILQSMEIKEPLNIDYENDSFESIIEKIEYAIEQHSSFLKVIPKEELEEYEKINKRRKF
;
A
#
# COMPACT_ATOMS: atom_id res chain seq x y z
N MET A 1 -7.11 -5.22 -6.28
CA MET A 1 -7.72 -3.90 -6.45
C MET A 1 -8.17 -3.64 -7.88
N PHE A 2 -7.28 -3.54 -8.88
CA PHE A 2 -7.68 -3.31 -10.28
C PHE A 2 -8.81 -4.25 -10.74
N HIS A 3 -8.65 -5.56 -10.53
CA HIS A 3 -9.66 -6.56 -10.84
C HIS A 3 -10.98 -6.31 -10.09
N VAL A 4 -10.93 -6.11 -8.78
CA VAL A 4 -12.13 -5.94 -7.95
C VAL A 4 -12.94 -4.72 -8.37
N PHE A 5 -12.30 -3.56 -8.52
CA PHE A 5 -13.00 -2.33 -8.90
C PHE A 5 -13.56 -2.39 -10.32
N ASN A 6 -12.80 -2.91 -11.28
CA ASN A 6 -13.30 -3.02 -12.65
C ASN A 6 -14.39 -4.07 -12.80
N ALA A 7 -14.35 -5.16 -12.02
CA ALA A 7 -15.44 -6.13 -11.98
C ALA A 7 -16.72 -5.49 -11.46
N SER A 8 -16.64 -4.78 -10.33
CA SER A 8 -17.77 -4.07 -9.74
C SER A 8 -18.38 -3.04 -10.67
N LEU A 9 -17.56 -2.13 -11.20
CA LEU A 9 -18.01 -1.08 -12.13
C LEU A 9 -18.59 -1.64 -13.45
N SER A 10 -18.29 -2.90 -13.75
CA SER A 10 -18.84 -3.61 -14.92
C SER A 10 -20.05 -4.50 -14.60
N GLY A 11 -20.54 -4.49 -13.33
CA GLY A 11 -21.64 -5.35 -12.87
C GLY A 11 -21.31 -6.84 -12.92
N ARG A 12 -20.06 -7.20 -12.71
CA ARG A 12 -19.56 -8.59 -12.85
C ARG A 12 -18.88 -9.12 -11.60
N GLU A 13 -19.29 -8.68 -10.42
CA GLU A 13 -18.69 -9.04 -9.13
C GLU A 13 -18.64 -10.56 -8.92
N ASN A 14 -19.67 -11.28 -9.38
CA ASN A 14 -19.79 -12.72 -9.20
C ASN A 14 -19.21 -13.54 -10.37
N SER A 15 -18.61 -12.90 -11.38
CA SER A 15 -18.15 -13.55 -12.61
C SER A 15 -16.62 -13.59 -12.73
N ILE A 16 -15.95 -14.18 -11.72
CA ILE A 16 -14.47 -14.28 -11.68
C ILE A 16 -13.90 -15.00 -12.92
N LYS A 17 -14.66 -15.91 -13.53
CA LYS A 17 -14.23 -16.68 -14.71
C LYS A 17 -14.22 -15.87 -16.00
N ASN A 18 -14.99 -14.79 -16.10
CA ASN A 18 -15.05 -13.95 -17.28
C ASN A 18 -14.39 -12.60 -17.03
N VAL A 19 -13.10 -12.51 -17.30
CA VAL A 19 -12.27 -11.30 -17.11
C VAL A 19 -12.32 -10.32 -18.29
N GLY A 20 -13.31 -10.43 -19.16
CA GLY A 20 -13.43 -9.60 -20.38
C GLY A 20 -13.44 -8.09 -20.10
N TYR A 21 -13.87 -7.64 -18.91
CA TYR A 21 -13.81 -6.25 -18.48
C TYR A 21 -12.37 -5.72 -18.32
N LEU A 22 -11.36 -6.58 -18.21
CA LEU A 22 -9.96 -6.16 -18.16
C LEU A 22 -9.43 -5.65 -19.52
N TRP A 23 -10.06 -6.04 -20.63
CA TRP A 23 -9.74 -5.54 -21.96
C TRP A 23 -10.28 -4.12 -22.21
N ASN A 24 -11.34 -3.73 -21.49
CA ASN A 24 -11.90 -2.40 -21.53
C ASN A 24 -12.18 -1.93 -20.09
N PRO A 25 -11.15 -1.57 -19.36
CA PRO A 25 -11.30 -1.18 -17.96
C PRO A 25 -12.12 0.11 -17.84
N LYS A 26 -13.03 0.14 -16.85
CA LYS A 26 -13.86 1.31 -16.55
C LYS A 26 -13.13 2.31 -15.67
N LEU A 27 -12.03 1.89 -15.06
CA LEU A 27 -11.23 2.69 -14.16
C LEU A 27 -9.75 2.43 -14.38
N ASN A 28 -8.99 3.47 -14.63
CA ASN A 28 -7.55 3.42 -14.64
C ASN A 28 -7.04 3.41 -13.19
N ILE A 29 -6.17 2.47 -12.88
CA ILE A 29 -5.57 2.35 -11.55
C ILE A 29 -4.05 2.37 -11.70
N TYR A 30 -3.45 3.37 -11.11
CA TYR A 30 -2.02 3.56 -11.04
C TYR A 30 -1.51 3.18 -9.64
N TYR A 31 -0.23 2.87 -9.52
CA TYR A 31 0.40 2.69 -8.21
C TYR A 31 1.80 3.30 -8.18
N ILE A 32 2.13 3.87 -7.03
CA ILE A 32 3.45 4.49 -6.83
C ILE A 32 4.46 3.42 -6.45
N ALA A 33 5.53 3.32 -7.22
CA ALA A 33 6.60 2.36 -6.98
C ALA A 33 7.99 3.00 -7.11
N ALA A 34 8.94 2.47 -6.35
CA ALA A 34 10.34 2.91 -6.47
C ALA A 34 10.99 2.37 -7.75
N LYS A 35 11.68 3.21 -8.51
CA LYS A 35 12.39 2.86 -9.74
C LYS A 35 13.33 1.67 -9.57
N GLU A 36 14.00 1.60 -8.43
CA GLU A 36 14.93 0.52 -8.10
C GLU A 36 14.21 -0.82 -7.97
N THR A 37 13.00 -0.81 -7.41
CA THR A 37 12.18 -2.03 -7.24
C THR A 37 11.69 -2.54 -8.60
N MET A 38 11.30 -1.64 -9.49
CA MET A 38 10.76 -2.01 -10.81
C MET A 38 11.82 -2.57 -11.76
N LYS A 39 13.11 -2.36 -11.48
CA LYS A 39 14.24 -2.88 -12.27
C LYS A 39 14.80 -4.20 -11.74
N ALA A 40 14.32 -4.70 -10.61
CA ALA A 40 14.95 -5.80 -9.87
C ALA A 40 14.87 -7.16 -10.58
N ASN A 41 13.75 -7.47 -11.26
CA ASN A 41 13.55 -8.73 -11.97
C ASN A 41 12.51 -8.60 -13.10
N ILE A 42 12.32 -9.67 -13.87
CA ILE A 42 11.41 -9.70 -15.02
C ILE A 42 9.95 -9.45 -14.59
N VAL A 43 9.51 -10.02 -13.47
CA VAL A 43 8.14 -9.84 -12.96
C VAL A 43 7.87 -8.38 -12.59
N THR A 44 8.80 -7.74 -11.89
CA THR A 44 8.65 -6.32 -11.52
C THR A 44 8.74 -5.40 -12.74
N LYS A 45 9.51 -5.77 -13.78
CA LYS A 45 9.50 -5.04 -15.06
C LYS A 45 8.14 -5.17 -15.76
N LEU A 46 7.55 -6.36 -15.79
CA LEU A 46 6.21 -6.55 -16.34
C LEU A 46 5.17 -5.74 -15.57
N MET A 47 5.23 -5.76 -14.24
CA MET A 47 4.37 -4.92 -13.40
C MET A 47 4.55 -3.43 -13.66
N ALA A 48 5.74 -2.99 -14.06
CA ALA A 48 5.98 -1.59 -14.40
C ALA A 48 5.08 -1.11 -15.56
N TYR A 49 4.74 -1.98 -16.50
CA TYR A 49 3.81 -1.68 -17.60
C TYR A 49 2.33 -1.69 -17.18
N ALA A 50 2.01 -2.25 -16.02
CA ALA A 50 0.64 -2.34 -15.51
C ALA A 50 0.22 -1.10 -14.69
N GLY A 51 0.63 0.13 -15.10
CA GLY A 51 0.22 1.38 -14.48
C GLY A 51 1.12 1.84 -13.32
N SER A 52 2.43 1.52 -13.31
CA SER A 52 3.31 2.04 -12.28
C SER A 52 3.76 3.47 -12.54
N ILE A 53 3.62 4.32 -11.52
CA ILE A 53 4.27 5.62 -11.45
C ILE A 53 5.61 5.42 -10.75
N SER A 54 6.68 5.42 -11.53
CA SER A 54 8.02 5.18 -10.98
C SER A 54 8.60 6.45 -10.37
N ILE A 55 8.81 6.45 -9.06
CA ILE A 55 9.48 7.54 -8.34
C ILE A 55 10.89 7.14 -7.91
N GLN A 56 11.80 8.12 -7.89
CA GLN A 56 13.13 7.92 -7.34
C GLN A 56 13.09 8.08 -5.82
N ARG A 57 13.61 7.09 -5.08
CA ARG A 57 13.74 7.21 -3.63
C ARG A 57 14.69 8.33 -3.26
N THR A 58 14.28 9.18 -2.34
CA THR A 58 15.08 10.30 -1.86
C THR A 58 15.95 9.96 -0.65
N TRP A 59 15.65 8.87 0.05
CA TRP A 59 16.29 8.51 1.32
C TRP A 59 17.15 7.24 1.27
N ARG A 60 16.97 6.37 0.27
CA ARG A 60 17.73 5.10 0.18
C ARG A 60 17.92 4.66 -1.25
N ASP A 61 19.17 4.32 -1.60
CA ASP A 61 19.53 3.74 -2.88
C ASP A 61 20.44 2.53 -2.66
N LYS A 62 20.04 1.35 -3.21
CA LYS A 62 20.77 0.08 -3.10
C LYS A 62 21.21 -0.28 -1.68
N GLY A 63 20.37 0.05 -0.68
CA GLY A 63 20.66 -0.24 0.73
C GLY A 63 21.44 0.84 1.47
N LYS A 64 21.95 1.87 0.81
CA LYS A 64 22.66 3.02 1.42
C LYS A 64 21.70 4.18 1.60
N ASP A 65 21.82 4.90 2.71
CA ASP A 65 21.07 6.13 2.92
C ASP A 65 21.60 7.22 1.99
N VAL A 66 20.67 7.91 1.34
CA VAL A 66 20.94 9.01 0.42
C VAL A 66 20.01 10.17 0.74
N ASN A 67 20.48 11.39 0.53
CA ASN A 67 19.65 12.57 0.64
C ASN A 67 19.56 13.21 -0.75
N ARG A 68 18.45 12.94 -1.45
CA ARG A 68 18.20 13.46 -2.80
C ARG A 68 16.96 14.33 -2.82
N GLN A 69 16.98 15.35 -3.62
CA GLN A 69 15.77 16.15 -3.88
C GLN A 69 14.76 15.35 -4.70
N VAL A 70 13.48 15.60 -4.46
CA VAL A 70 12.38 15.03 -5.25
C VAL A 70 12.45 15.60 -6.65
N LYS A 71 12.39 14.76 -7.67
CA LYS A 71 12.37 15.21 -9.06
C LYS A 71 10.99 15.78 -9.40
N PHE A 72 10.98 16.98 -9.97
CA PHE A 72 9.74 17.62 -10.44
C PHE A 72 8.94 16.73 -11.40
N SER A 73 9.64 16.00 -12.30
CA SER A 73 9.00 15.05 -13.21
C SER A 73 8.23 13.93 -12.49
N ASP A 74 8.72 13.45 -11.35
CA ASP A 74 8.08 12.39 -10.61
C ASP A 74 6.77 12.91 -9.98
N VAL A 75 6.76 14.15 -9.48
CA VAL A 75 5.56 14.83 -8.95
C VAL A 75 4.54 15.09 -10.05
N SER A 76 4.97 15.63 -11.19
CA SER A 76 4.10 15.88 -12.34
C SER A 76 3.41 14.61 -12.86
N ASN A 77 4.12 13.48 -12.88
CA ASN A 77 3.54 12.20 -13.30
C ASN A 77 2.46 11.69 -12.33
N ILE A 78 2.60 11.98 -11.03
CA ILE A 78 1.56 11.65 -10.04
C ILE A 78 0.31 12.50 -10.30
N GLY A 79 0.46 13.82 -10.55
CA GLY A 79 -0.66 14.69 -10.89
C GLY A 79 -1.42 14.19 -12.10
N LYS A 80 -0.74 13.91 -13.21
CA LYS A 80 -1.36 13.36 -14.43
C LYS A 80 -2.12 12.06 -14.18
N ALA A 81 -1.60 11.19 -13.33
CA ALA A 81 -2.27 9.94 -13.01
C ALA A 81 -3.50 10.14 -12.13
N LEU A 82 -3.50 11.15 -11.24
CA LEU A 82 -4.66 11.53 -10.44
C LEU A 82 -5.77 12.15 -11.30
N ASP A 83 -5.40 12.87 -12.36
CA ASP A 83 -6.37 13.44 -13.33
C ASP A 83 -7.02 12.34 -14.20
N ASP A 84 -6.31 11.22 -14.43
CA ASP A 84 -6.74 10.14 -15.32
C ASP A 84 -7.41 8.96 -14.58
N GLY A 85 -7.15 8.80 -13.27
CA GLY A 85 -7.67 7.65 -12.53
C GLY A 85 -7.29 7.63 -11.06
N TRP A 86 -7.30 6.45 -10.49
CA TRP A 86 -6.96 6.24 -9.09
C TRP A 86 -5.48 5.95 -8.91
N VAL A 87 -4.88 6.54 -7.88
CA VAL A 87 -3.48 6.33 -7.54
C VAL A 87 -3.36 5.62 -6.20
N ILE A 88 -2.85 4.38 -6.22
CA ILE A 88 -2.57 3.61 -5.01
C ILE A 88 -1.19 4.02 -4.48
N THR A 89 -1.13 4.39 -3.22
CA THR A 89 0.12 4.66 -2.52
C THR A 89 0.28 3.75 -1.31
N PHE A 90 1.55 3.47 -0.97
CA PHE A 90 1.94 2.78 0.25
C PHE A 90 2.64 3.80 1.15
N PRO A 91 1.91 4.49 2.03
CA PRO A 91 2.36 5.73 2.65
C PRO A 91 3.59 5.55 3.56
N GLN A 92 3.79 4.39 4.14
CA GLN A 92 4.97 4.06 4.94
C GLN A 92 6.20 3.73 4.07
N GLY A 93 6.00 3.34 2.79
CA GLY A 93 7.07 2.90 1.88
C GLY A 93 7.80 1.62 2.34
N THR A 94 7.18 0.85 3.22
CA THR A 94 7.71 -0.41 3.77
C THR A 94 6.57 -1.37 4.08
N THR A 95 6.87 -2.65 4.15
CA THR A 95 5.96 -3.70 4.62
C THR A 95 6.07 -3.96 6.14
N THR A 96 6.96 -3.27 6.82
CA THR A 96 7.08 -3.35 8.29
C THR A 96 5.96 -2.51 8.91
N PRO A 97 5.10 -3.10 9.75
CA PRO A 97 4.00 -2.37 10.39
C PRO A 97 4.52 -1.28 11.35
N PHE A 98 3.65 -0.31 11.65
CA PHE A 98 3.89 0.77 12.62
C PHE A 98 5.16 1.60 12.34
N LYS A 99 5.55 1.69 11.07
CA LYS A 99 6.60 2.64 10.66
C LYS A 99 5.96 3.96 10.27
N PRO A 100 6.62 5.09 10.56
CA PRO A 100 6.08 6.41 10.25
C PRO A 100 5.74 6.57 8.77
N ILE A 101 4.66 7.28 8.49
CA ILE A 101 4.28 7.69 7.14
C ILE A 101 5.32 8.64 6.57
N ARG A 102 5.60 8.51 5.30
CA ARG A 102 6.53 9.37 4.59
C ARG A 102 5.93 10.75 4.35
N ARG A 103 6.64 11.81 4.70
CA ARG A 103 6.21 13.21 4.46
C ARG A 103 5.80 13.48 3.02
N GLY A 104 6.41 12.79 2.04
CA GLY A 104 6.04 12.87 0.63
C GLY A 104 4.58 12.53 0.35
N THR A 105 3.95 11.64 1.15
CA THR A 105 2.52 11.34 1.03
C THR A 105 1.67 12.55 1.39
N ALA A 106 1.95 13.20 2.50
CA ALA A 106 1.23 14.42 2.91
C ALA A 106 1.45 15.58 1.94
N HIS A 107 2.67 15.71 1.38
CA HIS A 107 2.95 16.68 0.32
C HIS A 107 2.10 16.46 -0.93
N MET A 108 2.00 15.21 -1.41
CA MET A 108 1.13 14.87 -2.56
C MET A 108 -0.32 15.24 -2.28
N ILE A 109 -0.82 14.92 -1.10
CA ILE A 109 -2.19 15.20 -0.70
C ILE A 109 -2.46 16.71 -0.69
N LYS A 110 -1.60 17.50 -0.08
CA LYS A 110 -1.75 18.97 -0.08
C LYS A 110 -1.61 19.60 -1.47
N THR A 111 -0.72 19.05 -2.30
CA THR A 111 -0.46 19.59 -3.64
C THR A 111 -1.61 19.32 -4.61
N PHE A 112 -2.13 18.09 -4.62
CA PHE A 112 -3.12 17.66 -5.61
C PHE A 112 -4.55 17.61 -5.06
N LYS A 113 -4.73 17.75 -3.75
CA LYS A 113 -6.04 17.74 -3.06
C LYS A 113 -6.96 16.58 -3.49
N PRO A 114 -6.45 15.34 -3.59
CA PRO A 114 -7.26 14.20 -4.02
C PRO A 114 -8.20 13.74 -2.91
N ILE A 115 -9.29 13.06 -3.27
CA ILE A 115 -10.07 12.30 -2.30
C ILE A 115 -9.20 11.13 -1.81
N VAL A 116 -8.96 11.04 -0.51
CA VAL A 116 -8.11 10.01 0.09
C VAL A 116 -8.98 8.93 0.70
N ILE A 117 -8.90 7.72 0.15
CA ILE A 117 -9.66 6.55 0.61
C ILE A 117 -8.68 5.57 1.27
N PRO A 118 -8.78 5.37 2.58
CA PRO A 118 -7.94 4.43 3.29
C PRO A 118 -8.35 2.98 2.98
N ILE A 119 -7.34 2.11 2.83
CA ILE A 119 -7.56 0.67 2.64
C ILE A 119 -6.68 -0.09 3.62
N VAL A 120 -7.31 -0.88 4.46
CA VAL A 120 -6.64 -1.78 5.41
C VAL A 120 -6.58 -3.18 4.82
N ILE A 121 -5.39 -3.77 4.82
CA ILE A 121 -5.17 -5.14 4.34
C ILE A 121 -4.54 -5.94 5.47
N ASP A 122 -5.20 -7.02 5.89
CA ASP A 122 -4.68 -7.93 6.93
C ASP A 122 -4.57 -9.39 6.43
N GLY A 123 -3.85 -10.21 7.17
CA GLY A 123 -3.66 -11.63 6.93
C GLY A 123 -2.53 -11.99 5.97
N PHE A 124 -2.25 -11.20 4.96
CA PHE A 124 -1.26 -11.52 3.92
C PHE A 124 0.14 -11.79 4.48
N ARG A 125 0.62 -10.97 5.41
CA ARG A 125 1.93 -11.15 6.02
C ARG A 125 2.05 -12.42 6.85
N ARG A 126 0.94 -12.89 7.40
CA ARG A 126 0.85 -14.14 8.17
C ARG A 126 0.77 -15.36 7.26
N SER A 127 0.13 -15.19 6.10
CA SER A 127 -0.10 -16.27 5.11
C SER A 127 1.12 -16.52 4.22
N PHE A 128 1.86 -15.47 3.85
CA PHE A 128 2.93 -15.55 2.86
C PHE A 128 4.33 -15.43 3.47
N ASP A 129 5.33 -15.86 2.71
CA ASP A 129 6.74 -15.66 3.04
C ASP A 129 7.16 -14.19 2.88
N LYS A 130 8.40 -13.86 3.30
CA LYS A 130 8.93 -12.49 3.18
C LYS A 130 8.96 -11.96 1.74
N LYS A 131 9.01 -12.85 0.74
CA LYS A 131 9.00 -12.49 -0.69
C LYS A 131 7.59 -12.36 -1.24
N GLY A 132 6.54 -12.77 -0.50
CA GLY A 132 5.16 -12.74 -0.93
C GLY A 132 4.79 -13.77 -2.01
N ILE A 133 5.65 -14.78 -2.23
CA ILE A 133 5.48 -15.75 -3.32
C ILE A 133 4.95 -17.09 -2.80
N ARG A 134 5.43 -17.55 -1.65
CA ARG A 134 5.09 -18.86 -1.10
C ARG A 134 4.09 -18.72 0.04
N ILE A 135 3.01 -19.51 -0.02
CA ILE A 135 2.05 -19.62 1.08
C ILE A 135 2.71 -20.43 2.19
N LYS A 136 2.80 -19.84 3.38
CA LYS A 136 3.32 -20.51 4.60
C LYS A 136 2.21 -21.15 5.42
N LYS A 137 1.07 -20.45 5.53
CA LYS A 137 -0.11 -20.89 6.29
C LYS A 137 -1.34 -20.70 5.43
N LYS A 138 -2.13 -21.76 5.25
CA LYS A 138 -3.34 -21.74 4.40
C LYS A 138 -4.58 -21.24 5.12
N ASP A 139 -4.67 -21.45 6.43
CA ASP A 139 -5.87 -21.20 7.22
C ASP A 139 -5.89 -19.80 7.87
N ILE A 140 -5.29 -18.82 7.22
CA ILE A 140 -5.31 -17.43 7.65
C ILE A 140 -6.32 -16.66 6.82
N LEU A 141 -7.31 -16.11 7.48
CA LEU A 141 -8.24 -15.17 6.85
C LEU A 141 -7.48 -13.96 6.32
N GLN A 142 -7.68 -13.67 5.07
CA GLN A 142 -7.19 -12.46 4.42
C GLN A 142 -8.36 -11.52 4.25
N SER A 143 -8.20 -10.29 4.70
CA SER A 143 -9.23 -9.26 4.60
C SER A 143 -8.70 -8.02 3.91
N MET A 144 -9.59 -7.32 3.23
CA MET A 144 -9.38 -6.00 2.68
C MET A 144 -10.61 -5.16 3.03
N GLU A 145 -10.39 -4.11 3.79
CA GLU A 145 -11.41 -3.15 4.20
C GLU A 145 -11.15 -1.81 3.52
N ILE A 146 -12.16 -1.30 2.83
CA ILE A 146 -12.16 0.04 2.24
C ILE A 146 -12.94 0.92 3.20
N LYS A 147 -12.28 1.94 3.73
CA LYS A 147 -12.88 2.88 4.69
C LYS A 147 -13.44 4.12 3.99
N GLU A 148 -14.23 4.85 4.73
CA GLU A 148 -14.77 6.14 4.27
C GLU A 148 -13.63 7.11 3.90
N PRO A 149 -13.87 8.00 2.92
CA PRO A 149 -12.90 9.03 2.57
C PRO A 149 -12.49 9.87 3.78
N LEU A 150 -11.20 10.18 3.86
CA LEU A 150 -10.68 11.02 4.95
C LEU A 150 -11.21 12.46 4.82
N ASN A 151 -11.66 12.99 5.93
CA ASN A 151 -11.94 14.42 6.04
C ASN A 151 -10.63 15.19 6.25
N ILE A 152 -10.13 15.78 5.18
CA ILE A 152 -8.89 16.58 5.15
C ILE A 152 -9.23 18.01 4.78
N ASP A 153 -8.86 18.93 5.65
CA ASP A 153 -8.84 20.35 5.31
C ASP A 153 -7.51 20.67 4.63
N TYR A 154 -7.52 20.70 3.30
CA TYR A 154 -6.30 20.88 2.50
C TYR A 154 -5.61 22.22 2.73
N GLU A 155 -6.34 23.24 3.22
CA GLU A 155 -5.78 24.56 3.49
C GLU A 155 -5.21 24.65 4.91
N ASN A 156 -5.96 24.19 5.91
CA ASN A 156 -5.63 24.40 7.32
C ASN A 156 -4.92 23.23 7.99
N ASP A 157 -5.14 21.97 7.55
CA ASP A 157 -4.43 20.84 8.14
C ASP A 157 -2.92 20.96 7.94
N SER A 158 -2.16 20.79 8.99
CA SER A 158 -0.69 20.65 8.89
C SER A 158 -0.30 19.31 8.23
N PHE A 159 0.94 19.20 7.77
CA PHE A 159 1.45 17.92 7.25
C PHE A 159 1.38 16.81 8.31
N GLU A 160 1.67 17.16 9.56
CA GLU A 160 1.62 16.27 10.70
C GLU A 160 0.20 15.79 10.99
N SER A 161 -0.78 16.70 10.96
CA SER A 161 -2.21 16.36 11.10
C SER A 161 -2.68 15.38 10.00
N ILE A 162 -2.31 15.63 8.75
CA ILE A 162 -2.64 14.73 7.64
C ILE A 162 -2.00 13.35 7.84
N ILE A 163 -0.74 13.29 8.25
CA ILE A 163 -0.02 12.04 8.53
C ILE A 163 -0.75 11.26 9.63
N GLU A 164 -1.09 11.90 10.74
CA GLU A 164 -1.78 11.29 11.85
C GLU A 164 -3.17 10.75 11.44
N LYS A 165 -3.96 11.54 10.71
CA LYS A 165 -5.25 11.09 10.15
C LYS A 165 -5.10 9.83 9.31
N ILE A 166 -4.06 9.75 8.46
CA ILE A 166 -3.79 8.57 7.65
C ILE A 166 -3.37 7.38 8.52
N GLU A 167 -2.47 7.59 9.49
CA GLU A 167 -2.00 6.52 10.40
C GLU A 167 -3.14 5.88 11.17
N TYR A 168 -4.08 6.70 11.67
CA TYR A 168 -5.30 6.19 12.31
C TYR A 168 -6.18 5.42 11.32
N ALA A 169 -6.43 5.98 10.15
CA ALA A 169 -7.34 5.39 9.19
C ALA A 169 -6.86 4.04 8.64
N ILE A 170 -5.54 3.88 8.44
CA ILE A 170 -4.95 2.60 7.99
C ILE A 170 -4.52 1.68 9.15
N GLU A 171 -4.90 1.99 10.39
CA GLU A 171 -4.59 1.20 11.60
C GLU A 171 -3.09 0.98 11.84
N GLN A 172 -2.30 1.99 11.53
CA GLN A 172 -0.85 1.97 11.72
C GLN A 172 -0.36 2.97 12.77
N HIS A 173 -1.28 3.68 13.43
CA HIS A 173 -0.94 4.52 14.57
C HIS A 173 -0.54 3.64 15.78
N SER A 174 0.32 4.17 16.64
CA SER A 174 0.84 3.44 17.82
C SER A 174 -0.24 2.93 18.78
N SER A 175 -1.41 3.58 18.81
CA SER A 175 -2.56 3.13 19.62
C SER A 175 -3.12 1.77 19.19
N PHE A 176 -2.87 1.33 17.96
CA PHE A 176 -3.27 0.00 17.48
C PHE A 176 -2.23 -1.10 17.80
N LEU A 177 -1.10 -0.74 18.40
CA LEU A 177 -0.12 -1.72 18.88
C LEU A 177 -0.75 -2.55 20.01
N LYS A 178 -1.06 -3.80 19.73
CA LYS A 178 -1.40 -4.75 20.79
C LYS A 178 -0.10 -5.13 21.50
N VAL A 179 0.06 -4.67 22.70
CA VAL A 179 1.13 -5.14 23.60
C VAL A 179 0.70 -6.55 24.04
N ILE A 180 1.32 -7.58 23.47
CA ILE A 180 1.10 -8.95 23.92
C ILE A 180 1.91 -9.11 25.21
N PRO A 181 1.27 -9.48 26.35
CA PRO A 181 1.98 -9.74 27.61
C PRO A 181 3.09 -10.78 27.39
N LYS A 182 4.22 -10.65 28.10
CA LYS A 182 5.35 -11.59 27.97
C LYS A 182 4.94 -13.03 28.22
N GLU A 183 4.01 -13.26 29.10
CA GLU A 183 3.45 -14.57 29.44
C GLU A 183 2.75 -15.24 28.26
N GLU A 184 1.96 -14.51 27.49
CA GLU A 184 1.35 -15.01 26.25
C GLU A 184 2.39 -15.30 25.15
N LEU A 185 3.46 -14.50 25.07
CA LEU A 185 4.56 -14.72 24.13
C LEU A 185 5.30 -16.03 24.44
N GLU A 186 5.55 -16.30 25.71
CA GLU A 186 6.20 -17.56 26.15
C GLU A 186 5.32 -18.77 25.90
N GLU A 187 4.02 -18.66 26.08
CA GLU A 187 3.06 -19.71 25.76
C GLU A 187 2.99 -19.99 24.25
N TYR A 188 2.94 -18.94 23.44
CA TYR A 188 3.02 -19.05 21.97
C TYR A 188 4.32 -19.70 21.50
N GLU A 189 5.45 -19.39 22.10
CA GLU A 189 6.73 -20.00 21.79
C GLU A 189 6.78 -21.47 22.20
N LYS A 190 6.26 -21.85 23.35
CA LYS A 190 6.13 -23.24 23.83
C LYS A 190 5.26 -24.07 22.89
N ILE A 191 4.10 -23.55 22.46
CA ILE A 191 3.19 -24.20 21.51
C ILE A 191 3.87 -24.39 20.14
N ASN A 192 4.56 -23.38 19.64
CA ASN A 192 5.26 -23.47 18.35
C ASN A 192 6.49 -24.37 18.37
N LYS A 193 7.17 -24.51 19.48
CA LYS A 193 8.26 -25.50 19.66
C LYS A 193 7.72 -26.93 19.66
N ARG A 194 6.54 -27.20 20.26
CA ARG A 194 5.90 -28.53 20.26
C ARG A 194 5.35 -28.97 18.88
N ARG A 195 5.11 -28.04 17.95
CA ARG A 195 4.62 -28.33 16.60
C ARG A 195 5.75 -28.55 15.57
N LYS A 196 7.00 -28.52 15.99
CA LYS A 196 8.17 -28.77 15.15
C LYS A 196 8.74 -30.19 15.27
N PHE A 197 8.05 -31.08 15.97
CA PHE A 197 8.38 -32.52 16.08
C PHE A 197 7.26 -33.37 15.50
#